data_7d744d3d1ef546e82e78a34170816a91
#
_entry.id   7d744d3d1ef546e82e78a34170816a91
#
_cell.length_a   1.000
_cell.length_b   1.000
_cell.length_c   1.000
_cell.angle_alpha   90.00
_cell.angle_beta   90.00
_cell.angle_gamma   90.00
#
_symmetry.space_group_name_H-M   'P 1'
#
loop_
_entity.id
_entity.type
_entity.pdbx_description
1 polymer ?
#
loop_
_entity_poly.entity_id
_entity_poly.type
_entity_poly.pdbx_seq_one_letter_code
_entity_poly.pdbx_strand_id
1 'polypeptide(L)'
;VMETRLFIQGVNLKEDQAWKELYNYFYAPLCCYSARLIGDEDAAEDIVQGCLLRLWRSSLCFQDIKIITSYLYRSVYHASLNFLRDRQRAHKLHEKWMKQTYESEVAAIAGAIEEEAISRFYQAISRLPEQQREILLQSANGKKIRDIALSLGISENTVKTQKKRAYFFLREQLGELWLFVLPLLFK
;
A
#
# COMPACT_ATOMS: atom_id res chain seq x y z
N VAL A 1 -4.41 14.80 -9.43
CA VAL A 1 -3.57 15.79 -8.71
C VAL A 1 -4.43 16.72 -7.85
N MET A 2 -5.59 17.20 -8.34
CA MET A 2 -6.47 18.10 -7.58
C MET A 2 -7.20 17.38 -6.44
N GLU A 3 -7.70 16.17 -6.67
CA GLU A 3 -8.38 15.33 -5.66
C GLU A 3 -7.47 14.97 -4.48
N THR A 4 -6.21 14.61 -4.75
CA THR A 4 -5.25 14.27 -3.69
C THR A 4 -4.95 15.46 -2.78
N ARG A 5 -4.91 16.67 -3.34
CA ARG A 5 -4.65 17.90 -2.58
C ARG A 5 -5.82 18.27 -1.66
N LEU A 6 -7.04 18.11 -2.14
CA LEU A 6 -8.27 18.30 -1.35
C LEU A 6 -8.37 17.26 -0.23
N PHE A 7 -8.05 16.00 -0.53
CA PHE A 7 -8.01 14.94 0.47
C PHE A 7 -7.02 15.27 1.62
N ILE A 8 -5.79 15.66 1.29
CA ILE A 8 -4.77 16.02 2.30
C ILE A 8 -5.24 17.23 3.14
N GLN A 9 -5.85 18.21 2.49
CA GLN A 9 -6.40 19.36 3.18
C GLN A 9 -7.52 18.94 4.15
N GLY A 10 -8.43 18.07 3.74
CA GLY A 10 -9.49 17.52 4.59
C GLY A 10 -8.92 16.71 5.77
N VAL A 11 -7.86 15.91 5.54
CA VAL A 11 -7.16 15.20 6.62
C VAL A 11 -6.55 16.17 7.64
N ASN A 12 -5.90 17.24 7.17
CA ASN A 12 -5.31 18.27 8.03
C ASN A 12 -6.36 19.06 8.83
N LEU A 13 -7.51 19.30 8.22
CA LEU A 13 -8.65 19.96 8.88
C LEU A 13 -9.51 19.03 9.74
N LYS A 14 -9.16 17.75 9.77
CA LYS A 14 -9.90 16.70 10.51
C LYS A 14 -11.35 16.57 10.07
N GLU A 15 -11.61 16.69 8.76
CA GLU A 15 -12.91 16.48 8.18
C GLU A 15 -13.28 15.00 8.22
N ASP A 16 -14.48 14.68 8.69
CA ASP A 16 -14.95 13.31 8.90
C ASP A 16 -14.85 12.45 7.63
N GLN A 17 -15.22 13.01 6.47
CA GLN A 17 -15.19 12.28 5.20
C GLN A 17 -13.75 11.94 4.80
N ALA A 18 -12.80 12.89 4.87
CA ALA A 18 -11.40 12.68 4.53
C ALA A 18 -10.75 11.66 5.48
N TRP A 19 -11.10 11.68 6.76
CA TRP A 19 -10.62 10.70 7.73
C TRP A 19 -11.19 9.32 7.54
N LYS A 20 -12.46 9.22 7.16
CA LYS A 20 -13.09 7.94 6.79
C LYS A 20 -12.40 7.32 5.58
N GLU A 21 -12.05 8.13 4.58
CA GLU A 21 -11.30 7.70 3.41
C GLU A 21 -9.88 7.26 3.80
N LEU A 22 -9.18 8.04 4.65
CA LEU A 22 -7.87 7.68 5.17
C LEU A 22 -7.91 6.34 5.92
N TYR A 23 -8.87 6.17 6.81
CA TYR A 23 -9.05 4.94 7.55
C TYR A 23 -9.28 3.75 6.63
N ASN A 24 -10.26 3.84 5.72
CA ASN A 24 -10.60 2.75 4.79
C ASN A 24 -9.42 2.39 3.89
N TYR A 25 -8.57 3.37 3.59
CA TYR A 25 -7.43 3.19 2.72
C TYR A 25 -6.24 2.55 3.43
N PHE A 26 -5.89 3.00 4.63
CA PHE A 26 -4.68 2.58 5.31
C PHE A 26 -4.87 1.46 6.34
N TYR A 27 -6.07 1.26 6.88
CA TYR A 27 -6.29 0.34 8.01
C TYR A 27 -5.85 -1.10 7.69
N ALA A 28 -6.44 -1.72 6.68
CA ALA A 28 -6.15 -3.11 6.36
C ALA A 28 -4.68 -3.36 5.95
N PRO A 29 -4.07 -2.53 5.05
CA PRO A 29 -2.63 -2.67 4.75
C PRO A 29 -1.74 -2.53 5.98
N LEU A 30 -2.01 -1.59 6.87
CA LEU A 30 -1.23 -1.39 8.09
C LEU A 30 -1.39 -2.56 9.07
N CYS A 31 -2.60 -3.14 9.20
CA CYS A 31 -2.82 -4.34 10.00
C CYS A 31 -2.03 -5.54 9.47
N CYS A 32 -2.09 -5.79 8.15
CA CYS A 32 -1.29 -6.83 7.52
C CYS A 32 0.21 -6.62 7.76
N TYR A 33 0.69 -5.39 7.63
CA TYR A 33 2.09 -5.04 7.87
C TYR A 33 2.50 -5.30 9.32
N SER A 34 1.71 -4.83 10.29
CA SER A 34 1.97 -5.05 11.72
C SER A 34 1.93 -6.53 12.07
N ALA A 35 0.91 -7.28 11.60
CA ALA A 35 0.76 -8.71 11.85
C ALA A 35 1.95 -9.54 11.38
N ARG A 36 2.52 -9.21 10.21
CA ARG A 36 3.77 -9.85 9.74
C ARG A 36 4.96 -9.59 10.65
N LEU A 37 5.04 -8.40 11.23
CA LEU A 37 6.13 -8.05 12.14
C LEU A 37 6.04 -8.76 13.48
N ILE A 38 4.82 -8.85 14.05
CA ILE A 38 4.62 -9.31 15.42
C ILE A 38 4.08 -10.74 15.52
N GLY A 39 3.54 -11.31 14.42
CA GLY A 39 2.96 -12.65 14.38
C GLY A 39 1.65 -12.79 15.16
N ASP A 40 0.88 -11.70 15.33
CA ASP A 40 -0.32 -11.63 16.16
C ASP A 40 -1.30 -10.63 15.51
N GLU A 41 -2.41 -11.12 14.94
CA GLU A 41 -3.36 -10.29 14.18
C GLU A 41 -4.15 -9.36 15.10
N ASP A 42 -4.61 -9.84 16.25
CA ASP A 42 -5.42 -9.04 17.20
C ASP A 42 -4.58 -7.87 17.75
N ALA A 43 -3.34 -8.15 18.16
CA ALA A 43 -2.42 -7.13 18.61
C ALA A 43 -2.04 -6.14 17.50
N ALA A 44 -1.97 -6.59 16.24
CA ALA A 44 -1.70 -5.72 15.10
C ALA A 44 -2.84 -4.72 14.88
N GLU A 45 -4.09 -5.14 14.99
CA GLU A 45 -5.24 -4.26 14.91
C GLU A 45 -5.23 -3.19 15.99
N ASP A 46 -4.96 -3.56 17.23
CA ASP A 46 -4.85 -2.63 18.36
C ASP A 46 -3.73 -1.60 18.16
N ILE A 47 -2.58 -2.05 17.65
CA ILE A 47 -1.44 -1.18 17.33
C ILE A 47 -1.85 -0.16 16.26
N VAL A 48 -2.49 -0.59 15.18
CA VAL A 48 -2.88 0.28 14.07
C VAL A 48 -3.94 1.28 14.51
N GLN A 49 -4.97 0.83 15.23
CA GLN A 49 -5.99 1.72 15.78
C GLN A 49 -5.36 2.78 16.69
N GLY A 50 -4.43 2.36 17.57
CA GLY A 50 -3.69 3.27 18.43
C GLY A 50 -2.86 4.30 17.64
N CYS A 51 -2.23 3.92 16.53
CA CYS A 51 -1.48 4.83 15.66
C CYS A 51 -2.39 5.84 14.97
N LEU A 52 -3.51 5.40 14.40
CA LEU A 52 -4.50 6.27 13.76
C LEU A 52 -5.14 7.24 14.76
N LEU A 53 -5.46 6.80 15.96
CA LEU A 53 -5.98 7.64 17.03
C LEU A 53 -4.96 8.71 17.48
N ARG A 54 -3.68 8.35 17.59
CA ARG A 54 -2.61 9.33 17.90
C ARG A 54 -2.49 10.37 16.80
N LEU A 55 -2.56 9.95 15.54
CA LEU A 55 -2.54 10.88 14.41
C LEU A 55 -3.75 11.82 14.45
N TRP A 56 -4.96 11.30 14.67
CA TRP A 56 -6.17 12.10 14.83
C TRP A 56 -6.03 13.18 15.91
N ARG A 57 -5.45 12.82 17.05
CA ARG A 57 -5.26 13.74 18.20
C ARG A 57 -4.09 14.70 18.02
N SER A 58 -3.23 14.43 17.07
CA SER A 58 -2.05 15.29 16.82
C SER A 58 -2.43 16.58 16.12
N SER A 59 -1.54 17.58 16.18
CA SER A 59 -1.60 18.82 15.39
C SER A 59 -0.73 18.76 14.15
N LEU A 60 -0.33 17.55 13.71
CA LEU A 60 0.50 17.39 12.53
C LEU A 60 -0.26 17.79 11.27
N CYS A 61 0.41 18.52 10.39
CA CYS A 61 -0.08 18.90 9.08
C CYS A 61 0.80 18.28 8.00
N PHE A 62 0.19 17.70 7.00
CA PHE A 62 0.88 17.02 5.91
C PHE A 62 0.73 17.82 4.61
N GLN A 63 1.78 17.81 3.80
CA GLN A 63 1.79 18.49 2.50
C GLN A 63 1.57 17.51 1.35
N ASP A 64 1.85 16.22 1.57
CA ASP A 64 1.82 15.18 0.56
C ASP A 64 1.34 13.85 1.16
N ILE A 65 0.66 13.06 0.33
CA ILE A 65 0.21 11.71 0.69
C ILE A 65 1.37 10.78 1.05
N LYS A 66 2.54 10.95 0.43
CA LYS A 66 3.74 10.18 0.74
C LYS A 66 4.21 10.41 2.17
N ILE A 67 4.11 11.65 2.64
CA ILE A 67 4.50 12.01 4.01
C ILE A 67 3.54 11.35 5.00
N ILE A 68 2.24 11.33 4.70
CA ILE A 68 1.24 10.61 5.51
C ILE A 68 1.55 9.12 5.52
N THR A 69 1.78 8.52 4.34
CA THR A 69 2.11 7.09 4.20
C THR A 69 3.34 6.74 5.02
N SER A 70 4.46 7.45 4.81
CA SER A 70 5.70 7.21 5.54
C SER A 70 5.53 7.39 7.05
N TYR A 71 4.76 8.39 7.48
CA TYR A 71 4.47 8.62 8.89
C TYR A 71 3.68 7.45 9.51
N LEU A 72 2.63 6.99 8.84
CA LEU A 72 1.79 5.91 9.33
C LEU A 72 2.56 4.60 9.44
N TYR A 73 3.26 4.19 8.38
CA TYR A 73 4.07 2.96 8.41
C TYR A 73 5.18 3.01 9.45
N ARG A 74 5.88 4.13 9.56
CA ARG A 74 6.89 4.33 10.60
C ARG A 74 6.30 4.29 12.00
N SER A 75 5.13 4.89 12.22
CA SER A 75 4.45 4.88 13.51
C SER A 75 4.03 3.46 13.90
N VAL A 76 3.48 2.69 12.97
CA VAL A 76 3.10 1.29 13.19
C VAL A 76 4.34 0.43 13.42
N TYR A 77 5.41 0.62 12.64
CA TYR A 77 6.68 -0.10 12.84
C TYR A 77 7.22 0.07 14.27
N HIS A 78 7.35 1.32 14.72
CA HIS A 78 7.85 1.57 16.08
C HIS A 78 6.93 1.03 17.17
N ALA A 79 5.61 1.12 16.98
CA ALA A 79 4.65 0.56 17.92
C ALA A 79 4.73 -0.98 17.96
N SER A 80 4.89 -1.63 16.82
CA SER A 80 5.10 -3.08 16.69
C SER A 80 6.40 -3.53 17.37
N LEU A 81 7.49 -2.79 17.18
CA LEU A 81 8.75 -3.07 17.88
C LEU A 81 8.65 -2.90 19.41
N ASN A 82 7.93 -1.88 19.86
CA ASN A 82 7.69 -1.69 21.29
C ASN A 82 6.88 -2.85 21.87
N PHE A 83 5.84 -3.29 21.18
CA PHE A 83 5.06 -4.48 21.55
C PHE A 83 5.95 -5.72 21.67
N LEU A 84 6.82 -5.98 20.69
CA LEU A 84 7.75 -7.10 20.73
C LEU A 84 8.75 -6.98 21.90
N ARG A 85 9.27 -5.77 22.18
CA ARG A 85 10.14 -5.54 23.33
C ARG A 85 9.44 -5.79 24.65
N ASP A 86 8.21 -5.34 24.80
CA ASP A 86 7.43 -5.54 26.03
C ASP A 86 7.08 -7.01 26.23
N ARG A 87 6.74 -7.73 25.15
CA ARG A 87 6.55 -9.18 25.15
C ARG A 87 7.85 -9.94 25.49
N GLN A 88 9.00 -9.47 25.01
CA GLN A 88 10.31 -10.07 25.31
C GLN A 88 10.81 -9.74 26.71
N ARG A 89 10.50 -8.55 27.26
CA ARG A 89 10.78 -8.23 28.66
C ARG A 89 10.04 -9.15 29.61
N ALA A 90 8.84 -9.60 29.25
CA ALA A 90 8.13 -10.66 29.95
C ALA A 90 8.82 -12.04 29.83
N HIS A 91 9.68 -12.24 28.80
CA HIS A 91 10.42 -13.48 28.53
C HIS A 91 11.93 -13.25 28.45
N LYS A 92 12.56 -12.75 29.50
CA LYS A 92 14.03 -12.60 29.71
C LYS A 92 14.92 -13.12 28.56
N LEU A 93 15.21 -12.26 27.54
CA LEU A 93 16.37 -12.43 26.62
C LEU A 93 16.67 -11.10 25.93
N HIS A 94 17.66 -10.38 26.45
CA HIS A 94 17.97 -9.02 25.99
C HIS A 94 19.48 -8.90 25.77
N GLU A 95 20.03 -9.01 24.56
CA GLU A 95 21.36 -8.43 24.26
C GLU A 95 21.73 -8.27 22.77
N LYS A 96 20.98 -8.80 21.83
CA LYS A 96 21.44 -8.86 20.41
C LYS A 96 20.81 -7.87 19.42
N TRP A 97 19.86 -7.04 19.83
CA TRP A 97 18.97 -6.31 18.93
C TRP A 97 19.35 -4.86 18.65
N MET A 98 20.22 -4.22 19.41
CA MET A 98 20.47 -2.78 19.28
C MET A 98 21.35 -2.34 18.09
N LYS A 99 22.14 -3.22 17.47
CA LYS A 99 22.99 -2.87 16.32
C LYS A 99 22.33 -3.04 14.94
N GLN A 100 21.26 -3.82 14.85
CA GLN A 100 20.56 -4.13 13.61
C GLN A 100 19.44 -3.12 13.25
N THR A 101 19.18 -2.13 14.12
CA THR A 101 17.95 -1.34 14.10
C THR A 101 17.89 -0.35 12.93
N TYR A 102 19.00 0.24 12.52
CA TYR A 102 18.98 1.29 11.48
C TYR A 102 18.83 0.72 10.06
N GLU A 103 19.58 -0.33 9.74
CA GLU A 103 19.48 -1.00 8.43
C GLU A 103 18.14 -1.71 8.25
N SER A 104 17.59 -2.28 9.34
CA SER A 104 16.27 -2.92 9.32
C SER A 104 15.12 -1.91 9.23
N GLU A 105 15.27 -0.70 9.79
CA GLU A 105 14.26 0.36 9.68
C GLU A 105 14.11 0.85 8.24
N VAL A 106 15.23 1.08 7.54
CA VAL A 106 15.22 1.47 6.12
C VAL A 106 14.63 0.37 5.24
N ALA A 107 15.01 -0.89 5.48
CA ALA A 107 14.47 -2.04 4.76
C ALA A 107 12.98 -2.26 5.05
N ALA A 108 12.52 -2.07 6.29
CA ALA A 108 11.12 -2.20 6.67
C ALA A 108 10.25 -1.09 6.06
N ILE A 109 10.75 0.16 6.00
CA ILE A 109 10.06 1.28 5.35
C ILE A 109 9.98 1.05 3.84
N ALA A 110 11.05 0.55 3.22
CA ALA A 110 11.04 0.19 1.80
C ALA A 110 10.03 -0.92 1.51
N GLY A 111 9.99 -1.98 2.33
CA GLY A 111 9.01 -3.06 2.22
C GLY A 111 7.57 -2.57 2.44
N ALA A 112 7.36 -1.62 3.35
CA ALA A 112 6.04 -1.03 3.58
C ALA A 112 5.56 -0.20 2.38
N ILE A 113 6.45 0.56 1.72
CA ILE A 113 6.13 1.31 0.50
C ILE A 113 5.78 0.34 -0.64
N GLU A 114 6.50 -0.78 -0.73
CA GLU A 114 6.22 -1.83 -1.72
C GLU A 114 4.86 -2.49 -1.48
N GLU A 115 4.50 -2.81 -0.25
CA GLU A 115 3.18 -3.35 0.10
C GLU A 115 2.04 -2.36 -0.18
N GLU A 116 2.24 -1.10 0.13
CA GLU A 116 1.30 -0.04 -0.22
C GLU A 116 1.10 0.04 -1.74
N ALA A 117 2.19 -0.01 -2.51
CA ALA A 117 2.13 -0.01 -3.96
C ALA A 117 1.36 -1.24 -4.50
N ILE A 118 1.60 -2.42 -3.93
CA ILE A 118 0.90 -3.65 -4.28
C ILE A 118 -0.59 -3.56 -3.94
N SER A 119 -0.94 -3.08 -2.75
CA SER A 119 -2.33 -2.91 -2.32
C SER A 119 -3.09 -1.96 -3.26
N ARG A 120 -2.51 -0.80 -3.56
CA ARG A 120 -3.08 0.17 -4.51
C ARG A 120 -3.23 -0.41 -5.92
N PHE A 121 -2.28 -1.21 -6.33
CA PHE A 121 -2.31 -1.88 -7.61
C PHE A 121 -3.51 -2.82 -7.73
N TYR A 122 -3.74 -3.68 -6.73
CA TYR A 122 -4.89 -4.57 -6.71
C TYR A 122 -6.22 -3.81 -6.66
N GLN A 123 -6.31 -2.72 -5.89
CA GLN A 123 -7.49 -1.86 -5.87
C GLN A 123 -7.71 -1.19 -7.23
N ALA A 124 -6.67 -0.70 -7.88
CA ALA A 124 -6.78 -0.11 -9.21
C ALA A 124 -7.19 -1.13 -10.28
N ILE A 125 -6.64 -2.36 -10.21
CA ILE A 125 -7.03 -3.47 -11.10
C ILE A 125 -8.51 -3.82 -10.92
N SER A 126 -9.02 -3.87 -9.70
CA SER A 126 -10.43 -4.19 -9.44
C SER A 126 -11.41 -3.20 -10.04
N ARG A 127 -10.97 -1.95 -10.26
CA ARG A 127 -11.77 -0.88 -10.89
C ARG A 127 -11.70 -0.87 -12.42
N LEU A 128 -10.81 -1.68 -13.01
CA LEU A 128 -10.75 -1.80 -14.46
C LEU A 128 -12.00 -2.53 -15.00
N PRO A 129 -12.50 -2.16 -16.19
CA PRO A 129 -13.45 -2.96 -16.93
C PRO A 129 -12.95 -4.40 -17.08
N GLU A 130 -13.86 -5.38 -16.99
CA GLU A 130 -13.52 -6.80 -16.96
C GLU A 130 -12.58 -7.22 -18.11
N GLN A 131 -12.88 -6.80 -19.33
CA GLN A 131 -12.05 -7.10 -20.49
C GLN A 131 -10.62 -6.52 -20.38
N GLN A 132 -10.46 -5.31 -19.84
CA GLN A 132 -9.14 -4.71 -19.64
C GLN A 132 -8.36 -5.43 -18.56
N ARG A 133 -9.04 -5.78 -17.46
CA ARG A 133 -8.46 -6.55 -16.36
C ARG A 133 -7.97 -7.91 -16.83
N GLU A 134 -8.79 -8.63 -17.59
CA GLU A 134 -8.44 -9.94 -18.12
C GLU A 134 -7.24 -9.90 -19.08
N ILE A 135 -7.22 -8.92 -19.99
CA ILE A 135 -6.08 -8.68 -20.90
C ILE A 135 -4.80 -8.41 -20.09
N LEU A 136 -4.90 -7.64 -19.03
CA LEU A 136 -3.77 -7.26 -18.20
C LEU A 136 -3.21 -8.46 -17.43
N LEU A 137 -4.08 -9.28 -16.82
CA LEU A 137 -3.71 -10.49 -16.09
C LEU A 137 -3.08 -11.53 -17.02
N GLN A 138 -3.66 -11.78 -18.20
CA GLN A 138 -3.07 -12.70 -19.17
C GLN A 138 -1.71 -12.21 -19.68
N SER A 139 -1.55 -10.89 -19.86
CA SER A 139 -0.26 -10.30 -20.27
C SER A 139 0.80 -10.43 -19.17
N ALA A 140 0.45 -10.23 -17.90
CA ALA A 140 1.34 -10.40 -16.76
C ALA A 140 1.81 -11.86 -16.61
N ASN A 141 0.95 -12.82 -16.98
CA ASN A 141 1.28 -14.25 -17.06
C ASN A 141 2.11 -14.64 -18.30
N GLY A 142 2.62 -13.65 -19.06
CA GLY A 142 3.49 -13.89 -20.19
C GLY A 142 2.82 -14.34 -21.48
N LYS A 143 1.48 -14.32 -21.56
CA LYS A 143 0.78 -14.66 -22.82
C LYS A 143 1.03 -13.63 -23.91
N LYS A 144 1.25 -14.12 -25.13
CA LYS A 144 1.41 -13.24 -26.30
C LYS A 144 0.08 -12.61 -26.69
N ILE A 145 0.15 -11.43 -27.31
CA ILE A 145 -1.03 -10.66 -27.75
C ILE A 145 -1.96 -11.51 -28.64
N ARG A 146 -1.38 -12.33 -29.51
CA ARG A 146 -2.14 -13.24 -30.40
C ARG A 146 -2.97 -14.26 -29.59
N ASP A 147 -2.37 -14.83 -28.56
CA ASP A 147 -3.03 -15.86 -27.74
C ASP A 147 -4.16 -15.26 -26.89
N ILE A 148 -3.94 -14.03 -26.39
CA ILE A 148 -4.97 -13.25 -25.68
C ILE A 148 -6.13 -12.90 -26.63
N ALA A 149 -5.83 -12.47 -27.84
CA ALA A 149 -6.82 -12.15 -28.86
C ALA A 149 -7.70 -13.35 -29.19
N LEU A 150 -7.08 -14.53 -29.38
CA LEU A 150 -7.77 -15.80 -29.63
C LEU A 150 -8.64 -16.21 -28.43
N SER A 151 -8.10 -16.13 -27.21
CA SER A 151 -8.83 -16.54 -25.99
C SER A 151 -10.05 -15.67 -25.67
N LEU A 152 -10.02 -14.39 -26.06
CA LEU A 152 -11.08 -13.41 -25.80
C LEU A 152 -12.00 -13.18 -27.02
N GLY A 153 -11.73 -13.80 -28.17
CA GLY A 153 -12.51 -13.61 -29.41
C GLY A 153 -12.46 -12.19 -29.98
N ILE A 154 -11.34 -11.48 -29.82
CA ILE A 154 -11.15 -10.09 -30.26
C ILE A 154 -9.91 -9.95 -31.14
N SER A 155 -9.79 -8.83 -31.84
CA SER A 155 -8.62 -8.56 -32.66
C SER A 155 -7.38 -8.24 -31.83
N GLU A 156 -6.16 -8.54 -32.36
CA GLU A 156 -4.90 -8.14 -31.74
C GLU A 156 -4.81 -6.62 -31.53
N ASN A 157 -5.37 -5.83 -32.44
CA ASN A 157 -5.41 -4.37 -32.31
C ASN A 157 -6.30 -3.95 -31.13
N THR A 158 -7.40 -4.64 -30.91
CA THR A 158 -8.28 -4.43 -29.77
C THR A 158 -7.52 -4.74 -28.47
N VAL A 159 -6.80 -5.85 -28.40
CA VAL A 159 -5.96 -6.21 -27.24
C VAL A 159 -4.94 -5.11 -26.95
N LYS A 160 -4.19 -4.65 -27.97
CA LYS A 160 -3.19 -3.56 -27.82
C LYS A 160 -3.83 -2.27 -27.30
N THR A 161 -4.99 -1.90 -27.84
CA THR A 161 -5.69 -0.67 -27.45
C THR A 161 -6.21 -0.76 -26.03
N GLN A 162 -6.85 -1.87 -25.65
CA GLN A 162 -7.38 -2.08 -24.31
C GLN A 162 -6.25 -2.19 -23.26
N LYS A 163 -5.15 -2.85 -23.61
CA LYS A 163 -3.94 -2.91 -22.77
C LYS A 163 -3.36 -1.52 -22.52
N LYS A 164 -3.26 -0.68 -23.56
CA LYS A 164 -2.78 0.70 -23.44
C LYS A 164 -3.70 1.54 -22.51
N ARG A 165 -5.02 1.39 -22.66
CA ARG A 165 -5.99 2.07 -21.79
C ARG A 165 -5.89 1.62 -20.34
N ALA A 166 -5.74 0.31 -20.09
CA ALA A 166 -5.54 -0.22 -18.76
C ALA A 166 -4.26 0.32 -18.11
N TYR A 167 -3.15 0.36 -18.83
CA TYR A 167 -1.90 0.94 -18.32
C TYR A 167 -2.02 2.43 -18.03
N PHE A 168 -2.70 3.19 -18.89
CA PHE A 168 -2.92 4.61 -18.65
C PHE A 168 -3.74 4.82 -17.37
N PHE A 169 -4.83 4.08 -17.22
CA PHE A 169 -5.66 4.13 -16.02
C PHE A 169 -4.87 3.79 -14.75
N LEU A 170 -4.10 2.69 -14.78
CA LEU A 170 -3.28 2.29 -13.62
C LEU A 170 -2.23 3.35 -13.28
N ARG A 171 -1.58 3.94 -14.27
CA ARG A 171 -0.62 5.02 -14.05
C ARG A 171 -1.25 6.24 -13.39
N GLU A 172 -2.44 6.63 -13.82
CA GLU A 172 -3.19 7.75 -13.21
C GLU A 172 -3.59 7.44 -11.76
N GLN A 173 -4.04 6.20 -11.49
CA GLN A 173 -4.45 5.79 -10.14
C GLN A 173 -3.27 5.62 -9.17
N LEU A 174 -2.14 5.13 -9.64
CA LEU A 174 -0.96 4.82 -8.82
C LEU A 174 -0.01 6.01 -8.67
N GLY A 175 -0.06 6.98 -9.58
CA GLY A 175 0.86 8.12 -9.56
C GLY A 175 2.32 7.65 -9.55
N GLU A 176 3.10 8.10 -8.56
CA GLU A 176 4.52 7.73 -8.46
C GLU A 176 4.75 6.27 -8.03
N LEU A 177 3.78 5.64 -7.40
CA LEU A 177 3.86 4.21 -7.04
C LEU A 177 3.86 3.30 -8.28
N TRP A 178 3.50 3.83 -9.45
CA TRP A 178 3.61 3.14 -10.72
C TRP A 178 5.01 2.56 -10.98
N LEU A 179 6.06 3.25 -10.55
CA LEU A 179 7.44 2.79 -10.72
C LEU A 179 7.75 1.50 -9.95
N PHE A 180 7.09 1.27 -8.82
CA PHE A 180 7.25 0.05 -8.02
C PHE A 180 6.47 -1.13 -8.59
N VAL A 181 5.37 -0.86 -9.29
CA VAL A 181 4.50 -1.89 -9.88
C VAL A 181 4.97 -2.31 -11.27
N LEU A 182 5.71 -1.44 -11.97
CA LEU A 182 6.20 -1.68 -13.33
C LEU A 182 6.94 -3.03 -13.49
N PRO A 183 7.87 -3.42 -12.59
CA PRO A 183 8.55 -4.71 -12.68
C PRO A 183 7.63 -5.94 -12.55
N LEU A 184 6.48 -5.79 -11.87
CA LEU A 184 5.50 -6.87 -11.70
C LEU A 184 4.71 -7.13 -12.99
N LEU A 185 4.57 -6.11 -13.85
CA LEU A 185 3.80 -6.18 -15.08
C LEU A 185 4.62 -6.58 -16.32
N PHE A 186 5.95 -6.51 -16.22
CA PHE A 186 6.88 -6.74 -17.32
C PHE A 186 7.87 -7.89 -17.06
N LYS A 187 7.43 -8.90 -16.29
CA LYS A 187 8.17 -10.17 -16.19
C LYS A 187 8.12 -10.96 -17.48
#